data_d7e064e210183567cb13d3655266cae4
#
_entry.id   d7e064e210183567cb13d3655266cae4
#
_cell.length_a   1.000
_cell.length_b   1.000
_cell.length_c   1.000
_cell.angle_alpha   90.00
_cell.angle_beta   90.00
_cell.angle_gamma   90.00
#
_symmetry.space_group_name_H-M   'P 1'
#
loop_
_entity.id
_entity.type
_entity.pdbx_description
1 polymer ?
#
loop_
_entity_poly.entity_id
_entity_poly.type
_entity_poly.pdbx_seq_one_letter_code
_entity_poly.pdbx_strand_id
1 'polypeptide(L)'
;MLVVSSHDIPGKKIVKTLGLVKGNTIRARHIGKDILAVFKNIVGGEIQEYTKLMAESREQAIDRMIQDAEQIGANAIISVSTTTSVISQGAAELLVIGTAVVVEDE
;
A
#
# COMPACT_ATOMS: atom_id res chain seq x y z
N MET A 1 14.53 -1.15 4.78
CA MET A 1 13.45 -1.46 5.75
C MET A 1 12.80 -2.80 5.42
N LEU A 2 12.67 -3.68 6.41
CA LEU A 2 11.92 -4.91 6.24
C LEU A 2 10.42 -4.63 6.34
N VAL A 3 9.65 -5.11 5.37
CA VAL A 3 8.20 -4.96 5.33
C VAL A 3 7.60 -6.33 5.10
N VAL A 4 6.86 -6.83 6.08
CA VAL A 4 6.32 -8.20 6.04
C VAL A 4 4.87 -8.24 6.50
N SER A 5 4.13 -9.21 5.99
CA SER A 5 2.74 -9.44 6.40
C SER A 5 2.62 -10.35 7.62
N SER A 6 3.70 -11.03 8.01
CA SER A 6 3.72 -11.87 9.20
C SER A 6 3.79 -11.03 10.48
N HIS A 7 3.42 -11.64 11.61
CA HIS A 7 3.44 -10.95 12.90
C HIS A 7 4.84 -10.94 13.53
N ASP A 8 5.75 -11.73 13.03
CA ASP A 8 7.14 -11.77 13.47
C ASP A 8 8.07 -11.96 12.28
N ILE A 9 9.35 -11.80 12.53
CA ILE A 9 10.40 -11.98 11.51
C ILE A 9 11.39 -13.01 12.09
N PRO A 10 11.39 -14.25 11.60
CA PRO A 10 12.34 -15.26 12.08
C PRO A 10 13.78 -14.76 11.94
N GLY A 11 14.60 -15.01 12.97
CA GLY A 11 15.96 -14.51 13.04
C GLY A 11 16.08 -13.09 13.56
N LYS A 12 14.97 -12.43 13.81
CA LYS A 12 14.91 -11.07 14.35
C LYS A 12 14.09 -11.05 15.63
N LYS A 13 14.43 -10.13 16.50
CA LYS A 13 13.75 -9.91 17.76
C LYS A 13 13.16 -8.52 17.79
N ILE A 14 11.88 -8.40 18.07
CA ILE A 14 11.22 -7.12 18.21
C ILE A 14 11.58 -6.56 19.59
N VAL A 15 12.30 -5.44 19.61
CA VAL A 15 12.74 -4.81 20.85
C VAL A 15 11.89 -3.60 21.22
N LYS A 16 11.16 -3.05 20.25
CA LYS A 16 10.29 -1.90 20.50
C LYS A 16 9.17 -1.87 19.48
N THR A 17 7.95 -1.67 19.94
CA THR A 17 6.78 -1.45 19.07
C THR A 17 6.48 0.04 19.06
N LEU A 18 6.48 0.65 17.87
CA LEU A 18 6.32 2.09 17.73
C LEU A 18 4.87 2.47 17.44
N GLY A 19 4.09 1.58 16.87
CA GLY A 19 2.68 1.78 16.64
C GLY A 19 2.24 1.60 15.19
N LEU A 20 1.01 1.99 14.94
CA LEU A 20 0.37 1.85 13.62
C LEU A 20 0.96 2.85 12.65
N VAL A 21 1.29 2.36 11.46
CA VAL A 21 1.68 3.18 10.32
C VAL A 21 0.78 2.85 9.13
N LYS A 22 0.61 3.81 8.26
CA LYS A 22 -0.27 3.67 7.10
C LYS A 22 0.23 4.50 5.94
N GLY A 23 -0.20 4.10 4.75
CA GLY A 23 -0.07 4.87 3.54
C GLY A 23 -1.31 4.66 2.69
N ASN A 24 -1.73 5.67 1.96
CA ASN A 24 -2.89 5.54 1.11
C ASN A 24 -2.69 6.28 -0.20
N THR A 25 -3.45 5.85 -1.20
CA THR A 25 -3.62 6.56 -2.46
C THR A 25 -5.10 6.60 -2.78
N ILE A 26 -5.53 7.70 -3.38
CA ILE A 26 -6.90 7.86 -3.86
C ILE A 26 -6.84 8.08 -5.36
N ARG A 27 -7.59 7.27 -6.10
CA ARG A 27 -7.76 7.42 -7.55
C ARG A 27 -9.17 7.88 -7.83
N ALA A 28 -9.30 9.04 -8.43
CA ALA A 28 -10.58 9.69 -8.67
C ALA A 28 -10.91 9.72 -10.17
N ARG A 29 -12.19 9.79 -10.43
CA ARG A 29 -12.78 9.66 -11.76
C ARG A 29 -12.34 10.72 -12.78
N HIS A 30 -11.99 11.92 -12.34
CA HIS A 30 -11.53 12.96 -13.26
C HIS A 30 -10.12 12.68 -13.80
N ILE A 31 -9.32 11.96 -13.05
CA ILE A 31 -8.11 11.32 -13.55
C ILE A 31 -8.51 10.14 -14.44
N GLY A 32 -9.71 9.66 -14.27
CA GLY A 32 -10.28 8.52 -14.94
C GLY A 32 -11.13 8.81 -16.15
N LYS A 33 -11.17 10.04 -16.68
CA LYS A 33 -11.76 10.23 -18.00
C LYS A 33 -11.01 9.42 -19.03
N ASP A 34 -9.70 9.42 -18.94
CA ASP A 34 -8.86 8.57 -19.77
C ASP A 34 -9.03 7.09 -19.42
N ILE A 35 -9.20 6.77 -18.13
CA ILE A 35 -9.47 5.40 -17.68
C ILE A 35 -10.86 4.94 -18.13
N LEU A 36 -11.87 5.81 -18.12
CA LEU A 36 -13.20 5.47 -18.63
C LEU A 36 -13.19 5.29 -20.13
N ALA A 37 -12.40 6.07 -20.85
CA ALA A 37 -12.19 5.87 -22.29
C ALA A 37 -11.49 4.55 -22.53
N VAL A 38 -10.52 4.21 -21.70
CA VAL A 38 -9.84 2.90 -21.71
C VAL A 38 -10.86 1.79 -21.40
N PHE A 39 -11.71 1.95 -20.39
CA PHE A 39 -12.77 1.00 -20.06
C PHE A 39 -13.78 0.83 -21.18
N LYS A 40 -14.17 1.89 -21.85
CA LYS A 40 -15.10 1.82 -22.98
C LYS A 40 -14.48 1.14 -24.19
N ASN A 41 -13.17 1.17 -24.29
CA ASN A 41 -12.40 0.54 -25.36
C ASN A 41 -11.83 -0.82 -24.95
N ILE A 42 -12.17 -1.33 -23.76
CA ILE A 42 -11.76 -2.66 -23.32
C ILE A 42 -12.52 -3.69 -24.16
N VAL A 43 -12.00 -3.92 -25.33
CA VAL A 43 -12.30 -5.10 -26.10
C VAL A 43 -10.96 -5.81 -26.25
N GLY A 44 -10.70 -6.72 -25.33
CA GLY A 44 -9.58 -7.64 -25.43
C GLY A 44 -8.18 -7.10 -25.08
N GLY A 45 -7.86 -6.89 -23.82
CA GLY A 45 -6.49 -6.73 -23.33
C GLY A 45 -6.16 -5.45 -22.60
N GLU A 46 -6.99 -4.42 -22.68
CA GLU A 46 -6.75 -3.12 -22.06
C GLU A 46 -6.98 -3.12 -20.53
N ILE A 47 -7.54 -4.20 -20.01
CA ILE A 47 -7.60 -4.52 -18.59
C ILE A 47 -6.19 -4.52 -17.95
N GLN A 48 -5.16 -4.80 -18.76
CA GLN A 48 -3.77 -4.79 -18.29
C GLN A 48 -3.30 -3.41 -17.86
N GLU A 49 -3.73 -2.34 -18.53
CA GLU A 49 -3.34 -0.98 -18.14
C GLU A 49 -3.99 -0.55 -16.83
N TYR A 50 -5.24 -0.96 -16.60
CA TYR A 50 -5.90 -0.73 -15.32
C TYR A 50 -5.20 -1.49 -14.20
N THR A 51 -4.86 -2.74 -14.43
CA THR A 51 -4.12 -3.58 -13.48
C THR A 51 -2.77 -2.94 -13.14
N LYS A 52 -2.08 -2.40 -14.14
CA LYS A 52 -0.81 -1.70 -13.96
C LYS A 52 -0.99 -0.44 -13.12
N LEU A 53 -2.03 0.35 -13.40
CA LEU A 53 -2.34 1.54 -12.62
C LEU A 53 -2.63 1.22 -11.15
N MET A 54 -3.39 0.15 -10.91
CA MET A 54 -3.68 -0.29 -9.54
C MET A 54 -2.43 -0.80 -8.83
N ALA A 55 -1.55 -1.50 -9.54
CA ALA A 55 -0.29 -1.96 -9.00
C ALA A 55 0.62 -0.79 -8.63
N GLU A 56 0.73 0.22 -9.48
CA GLU A 56 1.49 1.44 -9.20
C GLU A 56 0.93 2.19 -7.99
N SER A 57 -0.39 2.27 -7.89
CA SER A 57 -1.06 2.92 -6.75
C SER A 57 -0.78 2.19 -5.44
N ARG A 58 -0.73 0.86 -5.49
CA ARG A 58 -0.41 0.02 -4.34
C ARG A 58 1.03 0.24 -3.89
N GLU A 59 1.97 0.25 -4.82
CA GLU A 59 3.38 0.51 -4.53
C GLU A 59 3.57 1.90 -3.93
N GLN A 60 2.86 2.90 -4.43
CA GLN A 60 2.89 4.26 -3.90
C GLN A 60 2.35 4.32 -2.46
N ALA A 61 1.28 3.59 -2.18
CA ALA A 61 0.74 3.51 -0.82
C ALA A 61 1.73 2.85 0.14
N ILE A 62 2.41 1.78 -0.30
CA ILE A 62 3.45 1.11 0.49
C ILE A 62 4.61 2.07 0.77
N ASP A 63 5.07 2.82 -0.22
CA ASP A 63 6.15 3.80 -0.05
C ASP A 63 5.77 4.88 0.97
N ARG A 64 4.54 5.35 0.96
CA ARG A 64 4.04 6.32 1.94
C ARG A 64 4.01 5.75 3.34
N MET A 65 3.62 4.48 3.50
CA MET A 65 3.66 3.80 4.79
C MET A 65 5.10 3.66 5.29
N ILE A 66 6.04 3.32 4.42
CA ILE A 66 7.46 3.19 4.78
C ILE A 66 8.00 4.54 5.24
N GLN A 67 7.68 5.62 4.54
CA GLN A 67 8.10 6.97 4.94
C GLN A 67 7.54 7.34 6.32
N ASP A 68 6.29 7.00 6.59
CA ASP A 68 5.67 7.21 7.89
C ASP A 68 6.44 6.45 8.99
N ALA A 69 6.80 5.20 8.74
CA ALA A 69 7.55 4.38 9.68
C ALA A 69 8.99 4.92 9.90
N GLU A 70 9.64 5.36 8.85
CA GLU A 70 11.00 5.92 8.94
C GLU A 70 11.02 7.17 9.81
N GLN A 71 10.00 8.02 9.72
CA GLN A 71 9.90 9.25 10.50
C GLN A 71 9.83 9.00 12.01
N ILE A 72 9.31 7.85 12.42
CA ILE A 72 9.21 7.51 13.84
C ILE A 72 10.32 6.58 14.31
N GLY A 73 11.32 6.32 13.44
CA GLY A 73 12.52 5.58 13.81
C GLY A 73 12.43 4.07 13.68
N ALA A 74 11.46 3.56 12.93
CA ALA A 74 11.32 2.12 12.70
C ALA A 74 12.39 1.61 11.74
N ASN A 75 12.74 0.34 11.90
CA ASN A 75 13.57 -0.38 10.93
C ASN A 75 12.84 -1.58 10.31
N ALA A 76 11.61 -1.83 10.73
CA ALA A 76 10.77 -2.86 10.14
C ALA A 76 9.29 -2.53 10.30
N ILE A 77 8.47 -3.10 9.46
CA ILE A 77 7.01 -3.03 9.54
C ILE A 77 6.49 -4.45 9.45
N ILE A 78 5.70 -4.85 10.43
CA ILE A 78 5.09 -6.18 10.49
C ILE A 78 3.58 -6.10 10.33
N SER A 79 2.94 -7.23 10.13
CA SER A 79 1.48 -7.35 10.04
C SER A 79 0.88 -6.44 8.97
N VAL A 80 1.57 -6.29 7.86
CA VAL A 80 1.13 -5.41 6.77
C VAL A 80 -0.10 -6.01 6.07
N SER A 81 -1.10 -5.19 5.87
CA SER A 81 -2.28 -5.56 5.11
C SER A 81 -2.71 -4.42 4.19
N THR A 82 -3.41 -4.78 3.13
CA THR A 82 -3.87 -3.85 2.10
C THR A 82 -5.38 -3.96 1.96
N THR A 83 -6.04 -2.80 1.90
CA THR A 83 -7.48 -2.72 1.66
C THR A 83 -7.73 -1.81 0.47
N THR A 84 -8.72 -2.17 -0.33
CA THR A 84 -9.21 -1.30 -1.41
C THR A 84 -10.67 -1.00 -1.13
N SER A 85 -11.02 0.26 -1.08
CA SER A 85 -12.39 0.71 -0.82
C SER A 85 -12.88 1.59 -1.95
N VAL A 86 -14.09 1.34 -2.41
CA VAL A 86 -14.76 2.26 -3.34
C VAL A 86 -15.40 3.36 -2.51
N ILE A 87 -14.88 4.59 -2.66
CA ILE A 87 -15.37 5.76 -1.90
C ILE A 87 -16.63 6.32 -2.52
N SER A 88 -16.65 6.38 -3.84
CA SER A 88 -17.77 6.86 -4.62
C SER A 88 -17.68 6.29 -6.02
N GLN A 89 -18.69 6.56 -6.84
CA GLN A 89 -18.64 6.11 -8.24
C GLN A 89 -17.42 6.70 -8.93
N GLY A 90 -16.49 5.85 -9.32
CA GLY A 90 -15.28 6.24 -10.02
C GLY A 90 -14.13 6.71 -9.12
N ALA A 91 -14.23 6.54 -7.81
CA ALA A 91 -13.12 6.82 -6.89
C ALA A 91 -12.88 5.63 -5.98
N ALA A 92 -11.62 5.26 -5.83
CA ALA A 92 -11.21 4.16 -4.97
C ALA A 92 -10.02 4.59 -4.11
N GLU A 93 -10.01 4.09 -2.87
CA GLU A 93 -8.89 4.26 -1.96
C GLU A 93 -8.15 2.93 -1.82
N LEU A 94 -6.83 2.98 -1.96
CA LEU A 94 -5.97 1.88 -1.56
C LEU A 94 -5.31 2.29 -0.26
N LEU A 95 -5.51 1.49 0.78
CA LEU A 95 -4.95 1.73 2.10
C LEU A 95 -4.05 0.56 2.47
N VAL A 96 -2.82 0.87 2.87
CA VAL A 96 -1.87 -0.10 3.42
C VAL A 96 -1.63 0.28 4.87
N ILE A 97 -1.73 -0.69 5.76
CA ILE A 97 -1.46 -0.49 7.19
C ILE A 97 -0.46 -1.53 7.67
N GLY A 98 0.23 -1.21 8.73
CA GLY A 98 1.15 -2.12 9.38
C GLY A 98 1.53 -1.62 10.77
N THR A 99 2.34 -2.41 11.46
CA THR A 99 2.87 -2.03 12.77
C THR A 99 4.36 -1.76 12.63
N ALA A 100 4.76 -0.53 12.92
CA ALA A 100 6.16 -0.13 12.90
C ALA A 100 6.87 -0.63 14.16
N VAL A 101 8.01 -1.26 13.97
CA VAL A 101 8.78 -1.84 15.06
C VAL A 101 10.28 -1.57 14.87
N VAL A 102 11.02 -1.71 15.95
CA VAL A 102 12.47 -1.81 15.91
C VAL A 102 12.84 -3.26 16.18
N VAL A 103 13.61 -3.84 15.29
CA VAL A 103 14.08 -5.22 15.42
C VAL A 103 15.61 -5.25 15.49
N GLU A 104 16.12 -6.28 16.13
CA GLU A 104 17.54 -6.59 16.23
C GLU A 104 17.76 -8.05 15.85
N ASP A 105 18.98 -8.42 15.48
CA ASP A 105 19.34 -9.81 15.24
C ASP A 105 19.25 -10.59 16.55
N GLU A 106 18.76 -11.82 16.44
CA GLU A 106 18.77 -12.75 17.57
C GLU A 106 20.16 -13.31 17.83
#